data_5e7bf72c3c9d562f39a721c765e86069
#
_entry.id   5e7bf72c3c9d562f39a721c765e86069
#
_cell.length_a   1.000
_cell.length_b   1.000
_cell.length_c   1.000
_cell.angle_alpha   90.00
_cell.angle_beta   90.00
_cell.angle_gamma   90.00
#
_symmetry.space_group_name_H-M   'P 1'
#
loop_
_entity.id
_entity.type
_entity.pdbx_description
1 polymer ?
#
loop_
_entity_poly.entity_id
_entity_poly.type
_entity_poly.pdbx_seq_one_letter_code
_entity_poly.pdbx_strand_id
1 'polypeptide(L)'
;MSFPTTNIGGIEISRLMIGSNTFHGFSHFSSARDNWLRQHFTSERIYEVMRYCAEQGLNATIAIQRKDYKEIMERVEKDTGVHINYIATPAGATLDDLKRGVDEAANLNCEFCWPHTSWTDVRVLASENRIHEGPEALEYIRKKGMIPGWSTHRPETVVVSDRAGYDCAGYVQIFNSIGFLCAIETDWERNIIQGTPKPVVSIKPLGAGRIMPPTGLGFVYSNIKPIDTVVIGMMSVQEAEEDIRIARQCIEQSCRGPEVELQYTRSKAALKKD
;
A
#
# COMPACT_ATOMS: atom_id res chain seq x y z
N MET A 1 -22.85 2.56 -8.87
CA MET A 1 -21.93 3.72 -8.72
C MET A 1 -20.52 3.17 -8.69
N SER A 2 -19.58 3.80 -9.39
CA SER A 2 -18.14 3.44 -9.33
C SER A 2 -17.62 3.60 -7.89
N PHE A 3 -16.55 2.85 -7.53
CA PHE A 3 -15.88 3.06 -6.25
C PHE A 3 -15.13 4.40 -6.28
N PRO A 4 -15.03 5.15 -5.15
CA PRO A 4 -14.25 6.39 -5.09
C PRO A 4 -12.78 6.17 -5.46
N THR A 5 -12.20 7.09 -6.23
CA THR A 5 -10.84 7.00 -6.77
C THR A 5 -9.95 8.16 -6.33
N THR A 6 -8.66 8.00 -6.52
CA THR A 6 -7.62 9.02 -6.39
C THR A 6 -6.60 8.87 -7.51
N ASN A 7 -5.71 9.85 -7.69
CA ASN A 7 -4.66 9.79 -8.70
C ASN A 7 -3.30 9.53 -8.06
N ILE A 8 -2.59 8.51 -8.56
CA ILE A 8 -1.20 8.21 -8.17
C ILE A 8 -0.35 8.20 -9.44
N GLY A 9 0.57 9.14 -9.56
CA GLY A 9 1.49 9.19 -10.69
C GLY A 9 0.84 9.35 -12.07
N GLY A 10 -0.37 9.89 -12.14
CA GLY A 10 -1.13 10.07 -13.38
C GLY A 10 -2.16 8.96 -13.65
N ILE A 11 -2.18 7.91 -12.84
CA ILE A 11 -3.12 6.78 -12.96
C ILE A 11 -4.23 6.90 -11.91
N GLU A 12 -5.48 6.69 -12.34
CA GLU A 12 -6.63 6.66 -11.44
C GLU A 12 -6.72 5.32 -10.69
N ILE A 13 -6.63 5.38 -9.37
CA ILE A 13 -6.58 4.23 -8.47
C ILE A 13 -7.76 4.29 -7.50
N SER A 14 -8.45 3.17 -7.28
CA SER A 14 -9.51 3.07 -6.27
C SER A 14 -8.98 3.36 -4.86
N ARG A 15 -9.76 4.09 -4.06
CA ARG A 15 -9.38 4.44 -2.68
C ARG A 15 -9.41 3.26 -1.70
N LEU A 16 -9.81 2.08 -2.16
CA LEU A 16 -9.57 0.78 -1.55
C LEU A 16 -8.88 -0.11 -2.57
N MET A 17 -7.80 -0.77 -2.18
CA MET A 17 -7.00 -1.65 -3.03
C MET A 17 -7.06 -3.08 -2.52
N ILE A 18 -6.88 -4.03 -3.43
CA ILE A 18 -6.85 -5.47 -3.15
C ILE A 18 -5.48 -5.83 -2.56
N GLY A 19 -5.45 -6.27 -1.29
CA GLY A 19 -4.24 -6.76 -0.63
C GLY A 19 -3.93 -8.21 -0.99
N SER A 20 -2.68 -8.52 -1.28
CA SER A 20 -2.25 -9.83 -1.74
C SER A 20 -1.67 -10.75 -0.66
N ASN A 21 -1.40 -10.25 0.55
CA ASN A 21 -0.72 -11.01 1.59
C ASN A 21 -1.44 -12.33 1.95
N THR A 22 -2.76 -12.28 2.08
CA THR A 22 -3.58 -13.48 2.33
C THR A 22 -3.47 -14.50 1.19
N PHE A 23 -3.48 -14.04 -0.05
CA PHE A 23 -3.37 -14.88 -1.25
C PHE A 23 -2.03 -15.62 -1.34
N HIS A 24 -0.97 -15.01 -0.80
CA HIS A 24 0.39 -15.58 -0.84
C HIS A 24 0.83 -16.22 0.48
N GLY A 25 -0.08 -16.34 1.46
CA GLY A 25 0.20 -17.02 2.72
C GLY A 25 1.01 -16.21 3.71
N PHE A 26 0.82 -14.88 3.75
CA PHE A 26 1.44 -13.97 4.73
C PHE A 26 0.39 -13.42 5.70
N SER A 27 0.07 -14.16 6.76
CA SER A 27 -0.97 -13.77 7.71
C SER A 27 -0.52 -12.71 8.73
N HIS A 28 0.77 -12.55 8.96
CA HIS A 28 1.32 -11.81 10.11
C HIS A 28 0.74 -12.26 11.47
N PHE A 29 0.39 -13.52 11.58
CA PHE A 29 -0.24 -14.08 12.78
C PHE A 29 0.50 -15.32 13.30
N SER A 30 0.59 -16.39 12.49
CA SER A 30 1.31 -17.62 12.85
C SER A 30 1.68 -18.42 11.61
N SER A 31 2.75 -19.25 11.72
CA SER A 31 3.15 -20.16 10.64
C SER A 31 2.05 -21.16 10.27
N ALA A 32 1.23 -21.59 11.25
CA ALA A 32 0.09 -22.47 10.98
C ALA A 32 -0.95 -21.79 10.10
N ARG A 33 -1.26 -20.51 10.35
CA ARG A 33 -2.18 -19.72 9.52
C ARG A 33 -1.57 -19.48 8.14
N ASP A 34 -0.29 -19.18 8.03
CA ASP A 34 0.39 -19.02 6.75
C ASP A 34 0.32 -20.30 5.90
N ASN A 35 0.53 -21.47 6.52
CA ASN A 35 0.41 -22.76 5.86
C ASN A 35 -1.02 -23.02 5.38
N TRP A 36 -2.01 -22.71 6.22
CA TRP A 36 -3.41 -22.85 5.85
C TRP A 36 -3.78 -21.93 4.67
N LEU A 37 -3.36 -20.67 4.68
CA LEU A 37 -3.59 -19.71 3.59
C LEU A 37 -3.01 -20.23 2.28
N ARG A 38 -1.77 -20.72 2.27
CA ARG A 38 -1.13 -21.29 1.06
C ARG A 38 -1.85 -22.51 0.49
N GLN A 39 -2.50 -23.30 1.33
CA GLN A 39 -3.33 -24.43 0.91
C GLN A 39 -4.72 -23.99 0.46
N HIS A 40 -5.26 -22.97 1.11
CA HIS A 40 -6.60 -22.47 0.84
C HIS A 40 -6.67 -21.69 -0.47
N PHE A 41 -5.71 -20.78 -0.72
CA PHE A 41 -5.73 -19.92 -1.89
C PHE A 41 -5.16 -20.60 -3.13
N THR A 42 -6.04 -21.21 -3.91
CA THR A 42 -5.77 -21.62 -5.29
C THR A 42 -5.92 -20.42 -6.24
N SER A 43 -5.38 -20.53 -7.46
CA SER A 43 -5.56 -19.48 -8.49
C SER A 43 -7.04 -19.15 -8.73
N GLU A 44 -7.92 -20.16 -8.66
CA GLU A 44 -9.37 -19.95 -8.85
C GLU A 44 -9.99 -19.14 -7.69
N ARG A 45 -9.65 -19.43 -6.46
CA ARG A 45 -10.16 -18.65 -5.31
C ARG A 45 -9.65 -17.22 -5.30
N ILE A 46 -8.39 -17.00 -5.69
CA ILE A 46 -7.85 -15.66 -5.86
C ILE A 46 -8.61 -14.91 -6.96
N TYR A 47 -8.83 -15.59 -8.10
CA TYR A 47 -9.61 -15.04 -9.21
C TYR A 47 -11.03 -14.65 -8.78
N GLU A 48 -11.75 -15.50 -8.06
CA GLU A 48 -13.12 -15.22 -7.60
C GLU A 48 -13.19 -13.95 -6.75
N VAL A 49 -12.29 -13.82 -5.76
CA VAL A 49 -12.25 -12.62 -4.90
C VAL A 49 -11.86 -11.38 -5.70
N MET A 50 -10.83 -11.48 -6.53
CA MET A 50 -10.34 -10.35 -7.32
C MET A 50 -11.37 -9.89 -8.36
N ARG A 51 -12.05 -10.85 -9.03
CA ARG A 51 -13.13 -10.55 -9.97
C ARG A 51 -14.26 -9.77 -9.29
N TYR A 52 -14.73 -10.25 -8.11
CA TYR A 52 -15.76 -9.55 -7.37
C TYR A 52 -15.31 -8.12 -7.01
N CYS A 53 -14.08 -7.94 -6.52
CA CYS A 53 -13.53 -6.62 -6.23
C CYS A 53 -13.53 -5.71 -7.46
N ALA A 54 -13.12 -6.22 -8.62
CA ALA A 54 -13.11 -5.49 -9.89
C ALA A 54 -14.53 -5.07 -10.31
N GLU A 55 -15.51 -5.98 -10.22
CA GLU A 55 -16.93 -5.70 -10.50
C GLU A 55 -17.49 -4.60 -9.57
N GLN A 56 -16.93 -4.44 -8.36
CA GLN A 56 -17.27 -3.36 -7.42
C GLN A 56 -16.49 -2.06 -7.66
N GLY A 57 -15.59 -2.03 -8.65
CA GLY A 57 -14.81 -0.87 -9.06
C GLY A 57 -13.45 -0.71 -8.36
N LEU A 58 -12.93 -1.76 -7.71
CA LEU A 58 -11.54 -1.79 -7.24
C LEU A 58 -10.64 -2.14 -8.42
N ASN A 59 -9.64 -1.29 -8.68
CA ASN A 59 -8.80 -1.39 -9.88
C ASN A 59 -7.30 -1.41 -9.58
N ALA A 60 -6.90 -1.78 -8.37
CA ALA A 60 -5.48 -1.83 -8.03
C ALA A 60 -5.16 -2.88 -6.98
N THR A 61 -3.93 -3.41 -7.06
CA THR A 61 -3.35 -4.34 -6.10
C THR A 61 -1.89 -4.01 -5.83
N ILE A 62 -1.38 -4.49 -4.70
CA ILE A 62 0.05 -4.43 -4.36
C ILE A 62 0.55 -5.82 -3.97
N ALA A 63 1.64 -6.26 -4.58
CA ALA A 63 2.24 -7.57 -4.31
C ALA A 63 3.71 -7.62 -4.75
N ILE A 64 4.43 -8.65 -4.28
CA ILE A 64 5.68 -9.09 -4.93
C ILE A 64 5.34 -9.51 -6.36
N GLN A 65 6.17 -9.12 -7.33
CA GLN A 65 5.97 -9.45 -8.74
C GLN A 65 5.95 -10.97 -8.97
N ARG A 66 4.83 -11.46 -9.55
CA ARG A 66 4.60 -12.89 -9.83
C ARG A 66 3.83 -13.07 -11.12
N LYS A 67 4.29 -13.98 -11.96
CA LYS A 67 3.66 -14.27 -13.25
C LYS A 67 2.26 -14.87 -13.06
N ASP A 68 2.11 -15.87 -12.19
CA ASP A 68 0.84 -16.53 -11.91
C ASP A 68 -0.23 -15.55 -11.38
N TYR A 69 0.19 -14.56 -10.58
CA TYR A 69 -0.70 -13.52 -10.08
C TYR A 69 -1.11 -12.54 -11.19
N LYS A 70 -0.19 -12.16 -12.08
CA LYS A 70 -0.50 -11.35 -13.26
C LYS A 70 -1.47 -12.04 -14.21
N GLU A 71 -1.30 -13.33 -14.46
CA GLU A 71 -2.22 -14.13 -15.29
C GLU A 71 -3.66 -14.13 -14.72
N ILE A 72 -3.82 -14.16 -13.40
CA ILE A 72 -5.12 -14.01 -12.74
C ILE A 72 -5.72 -12.63 -13.01
N MET A 73 -4.91 -11.55 -12.88
CA MET A 73 -5.35 -10.18 -13.15
C MET A 73 -5.81 -10.00 -14.60
N GLU A 74 -5.05 -10.54 -15.57
CA GLU A 74 -5.40 -10.50 -16.99
C GLU A 74 -6.72 -11.26 -17.29
N ARG A 75 -6.95 -12.38 -16.59
CA ARG A 75 -8.22 -13.09 -16.66
C ARG A 75 -9.37 -12.25 -16.11
N VAL A 76 -9.17 -11.58 -14.96
CA VAL A 76 -10.16 -10.66 -14.36
C VAL A 76 -10.49 -9.53 -15.33
N GLU A 77 -9.47 -8.88 -15.90
CA GLU A 77 -9.66 -7.82 -16.88
C GLU A 77 -10.44 -8.27 -18.10
N LYS A 78 -10.11 -9.45 -18.64
CA LYS A 78 -10.83 -10.05 -19.77
C LYS A 78 -12.31 -10.26 -19.46
N ASP A 79 -12.63 -10.74 -18.25
CA ASP A 79 -13.98 -11.14 -17.89
C ASP A 79 -14.85 -9.96 -17.39
N THR A 80 -14.23 -8.91 -16.84
CA THR A 80 -14.94 -7.76 -16.24
C THR A 80 -14.78 -6.46 -17.04
N GLY A 81 -13.77 -6.37 -17.91
CA GLY A 81 -13.36 -5.12 -18.56
C GLY A 81 -12.65 -4.13 -17.64
N VAL A 82 -12.35 -4.51 -16.39
CA VAL A 82 -11.66 -3.66 -15.42
C VAL A 82 -10.18 -4.03 -15.38
N HIS A 83 -9.32 -3.09 -15.77
CA HIS A 83 -7.88 -3.22 -15.63
C HIS A 83 -7.46 -3.11 -14.16
N ILE A 84 -6.67 -4.06 -13.67
CA ILE A 84 -6.11 -4.04 -12.31
C ILE A 84 -4.69 -3.52 -12.36
N ASN A 85 -4.46 -2.31 -11.89
CA ASN A 85 -3.14 -1.70 -11.80
C ASN A 85 -2.29 -2.43 -10.75
N TYR A 86 -1.05 -2.72 -11.12
CA TYR A 86 -0.15 -3.52 -10.28
C TYR A 86 0.97 -2.66 -9.70
N ILE A 87 0.97 -2.51 -8.37
CA ILE A 87 2.13 -1.98 -7.63
C ILE A 87 3.03 -3.16 -7.28
N ALA A 88 4.05 -3.39 -8.10
CA ALA A 88 5.04 -4.42 -7.84
C ALA A 88 6.00 -3.98 -6.72
N THR A 89 6.33 -4.89 -5.79
CA THR A 89 7.23 -4.61 -4.67
C THR A 89 8.44 -5.54 -4.68
N PRO A 90 9.42 -5.31 -5.59
CA PRO A 90 10.62 -6.12 -5.64
C PRO A 90 11.47 -5.96 -4.37
N ALA A 91 11.97 -7.10 -3.87
CA ALA A 91 12.91 -7.18 -2.78
C ALA A 91 14.33 -7.45 -3.30
N GLY A 92 15.34 -7.28 -2.43
CA GLY A 92 16.72 -7.59 -2.76
C GLY A 92 17.65 -7.16 -1.63
N ALA A 93 18.81 -7.81 -1.53
CA ALA A 93 19.85 -7.42 -0.58
C ALA A 93 20.71 -6.28 -1.11
N THR A 94 20.97 -6.27 -2.41
CA THR A 94 21.78 -5.27 -3.13
C THR A 94 20.95 -4.46 -4.12
N LEU A 95 21.53 -3.40 -4.67
CA LEU A 95 20.90 -2.64 -5.76
C LEU A 95 20.73 -3.49 -7.03
N ASP A 96 21.67 -4.39 -7.31
CA ASP A 96 21.60 -5.28 -8.48
C ASP A 96 20.50 -6.35 -8.30
N ASP A 97 20.28 -6.85 -7.08
CA ASP A 97 19.14 -7.71 -6.79
C ASP A 97 17.81 -6.97 -7.02
N LEU A 98 17.72 -5.73 -6.54
CA LEU A 98 16.56 -4.88 -6.77
C LEU A 98 16.32 -4.66 -8.27
N LYS A 99 17.35 -4.32 -9.04
CA LYS A 99 17.24 -4.12 -10.49
C LYS A 99 16.72 -5.35 -11.21
N ARG A 100 17.13 -6.56 -10.81
CA ARG A 100 16.56 -7.80 -11.38
C ARG A 100 15.06 -7.90 -11.10
N GLY A 101 14.62 -7.61 -9.88
CA GLY A 101 13.19 -7.58 -9.55
C GLY A 101 12.41 -6.48 -10.28
N VAL A 102 13.04 -5.33 -10.54
CA VAL A 102 12.48 -4.27 -11.39
C VAL A 102 12.32 -4.74 -12.84
N ASP A 103 13.31 -5.47 -13.38
CA ASP A 103 13.22 -6.06 -14.72
C ASP A 103 12.09 -7.10 -14.81
N GLU A 104 11.92 -7.93 -13.79
CA GLU A 104 10.80 -8.87 -13.69
C GLU A 104 9.45 -8.13 -13.69
N ALA A 105 9.31 -7.06 -12.89
CA ALA A 105 8.11 -6.24 -12.85
C ALA A 105 7.81 -5.59 -14.20
N ALA A 106 8.82 -5.07 -14.89
CA ALA A 106 8.68 -4.51 -16.23
C ALA A 106 8.23 -5.56 -17.25
N ASN A 107 8.80 -6.77 -17.20
CA ASN A 107 8.40 -7.88 -18.08
C ASN A 107 6.95 -8.36 -17.82
N LEU A 108 6.40 -8.09 -16.64
CA LEU A 108 5.00 -8.34 -16.30
C LEU A 108 4.09 -7.15 -16.64
N ASN A 109 4.62 -6.10 -17.27
CA ASN A 109 3.89 -4.86 -17.57
C ASN A 109 3.20 -4.28 -16.32
N CYS A 110 3.93 -4.20 -15.20
CA CYS A 110 3.44 -3.52 -14.01
C CYS A 110 3.49 -2.00 -14.23
N GLU A 111 2.45 -1.28 -13.81
CA GLU A 111 2.37 0.18 -13.92
C GLU A 111 3.26 0.86 -12.90
N PHE A 112 3.36 0.28 -11.71
CA PHE A 112 4.14 0.81 -10.60
C PHE A 112 5.19 -0.20 -10.13
N CYS A 113 6.33 0.33 -9.67
CA CYS A 113 7.35 -0.47 -9.02
C CYS A 113 7.91 0.28 -7.81
N TRP A 114 7.60 -0.22 -6.61
CA TRP A 114 7.96 0.40 -5.34
C TRP A 114 8.81 -0.57 -4.51
N PRO A 115 10.12 -0.35 -4.38
CA PRO A 115 11.01 -1.25 -3.66
C PRO A 115 10.42 -1.70 -2.34
N HIS A 116 10.46 -3.01 -2.09
CA HIS A 116 9.87 -3.63 -0.90
C HIS A 116 10.48 -3.07 0.39
N THR A 117 9.72 -3.03 1.48
CA THR A 117 10.16 -2.55 2.79
C THR A 117 11.49 -3.16 3.25
N SER A 118 11.75 -4.44 2.96
CA SER A 118 13.03 -5.09 3.30
C SER A 118 14.24 -4.49 2.58
N TRP A 119 14.05 -3.84 1.42
CA TRP A 119 15.08 -3.10 0.71
C TRP A 119 15.14 -1.65 1.19
N THR A 120 13.99 -0.99 1.29
CA THR A 120 13.88 0.44 1.59
C THR A 120 14.29 0.75 3.03
N ASP A 121 13.75 0.03 4.01
CA ASP A 121 13.88 0.37 5.44
C ASP A 121 15.31 0.32 5.96
N VAL A 122 16.13 -0.58 5.42
CA VAL A 122 17.56 -0.71 5.82
C VAL A 122 18.45 0.36 5.18
N ARG A 123 17.94 1.12 4.22
CA ARG A 123 18.69 2.15 3.46
C ARG A 123 18.38 3.57 3.87
N VAL A 124 17.41 3.78 4.75
CA VAL A 124 17.06 5.11 5.25
C VAL A 124 18.10 5.58 6.26
N LEU A 125 18.83 6.63 5.92
CA LEU A 125 19.83 7.30 6.73
C LEU A 125 19.29 8.67 7.14
N ALA A 126 18.42 8.68 8.16
CA ALA A 126 17.66 9.86 8.58
C ALA A 126 18.58 11.02 9.01
N SER A 127 19.71 10.72 9.70
CA SER A 127 20.70 11.72 10.11
C SER A 127 21.42 12.40 8.93
N GLU A 128 21.48 11.73 7.77
CA GLU A 128 22.10 12.22 6.54
C GLU A 128 21.04 12.75 5.54
N ASN A 129 19.79 12.72 5.91
CA ASN A 129 18.63 13.09 5.07
C ASN A 129 18.67 12.44 3.69
N ARG A 130 19.01 11.15 3.64
CA ARG A 130 19.07 10.38 2.37
C ARG A 130 18.64 8.93 2.52
N ILE A 131 18.26 8.33 1.39
CA ILE A 131 18.07 6.90 1.21
C ILE A 131 19.26 6.41 0.38
N HIS A 132 20.05 5.50 0.94
CA HIS A 132 21.23 4.94 0.26
C HIS A 132 20.80 4.23 -1.02
N GLU A 133 21.47 4.51 -2.15
CA GLU A 133 21.11 4.01 -3.49
C GLU A 133 19.67 4.35 -3.93
N GLY A 134 19.00 5.26 -3.21
CA GLY A 134 17.61 5.63 -3.49
C GLY A 134 17.38 6.29 -4.84
N PRO A 135 18.13 7.36 -5.18
CA PRO A 135 18.01 8.02 -6.49
C PRO A 135 18.23 7.06 -7.66
N GLU A 136 19.25 6.20 -7.57
CA GLU A 136 19.58 5.21 -8.59
C GLU A 136 18.48 4.17 -8.80
N ALA A 137 17.84 3.76 -7.71
CA ALA A 137 16.71 2.82 -7.75
C ALA A 137 15.50 3.45 -8.45
N LEU A 138 15.11 4.68 -8.07
CA LEU A 138 13.97 5.38 -8.68
C LEU A 138 14.21 5.67 -10.16
N GLU A 139 15.42 6.14 -10.52
CA GLU A 139 15.79 6.39 -11.91
C GLU A 139 15.73 5.11 -12.74
N TYR A 140 16.20 3.99 -12.20
CA TYR A 140 16.14 2.70 -12.88
C TYR A 140 14.70 2.27 -13.15
N ILE A 141 13.80 2.42 -12.17
CA ILE A 141 12.37 2.14 -12.33
C ILE A 141 11.76 3.02 -13.42
N ARG A 142 12.05 4.32 -13.44
CA ARG A 142 11.62 5.24 -14.51
C ARG A 142 12.11 4.82 -15.88
N LYS A 143 13.38 4.44 -16.01
CA LYS A 143 13.97 3.96 -17.27
C LYS A 143 13.28 2.71 -17.82
N LYS A 144 12.66 1.90 -16.92
CA LYS A 144 11.86 0.73 -17.32
C LYS A 144 10.40 1.06 -17.63
N GLY A 145 10.02 2.34 -17.61
CA GLY A 145 8.67 2.82 -17.95
C GLY A 145 7.65 2.73 -16.83
N MET A 146 8.06 2.36 -15.62
CA MET A 146 7.18 2.25 -14.46
C MET A 146 7.20 3.50 -13.59
N ILE A 147 6.15 3.66 -12.77
CA ILE A 147 6.01 4.76 -11.82
C ILE A 147 6.66 4.36 -10.48
N PRO A 148 7.75 5.05 -10.05
CA PRO A 148 8.43 4.74 -8.81
C PRO A 148 7.70 5.29 -7.59
N GLY A 149 7.92 4.64 -6.44
CA GLY A 149 7.48 5.05 -5.12
C GLY A 149 8.26 4.26 -4.07
N TRP A 150 7.88 4.42 -2.79
CA TRP A 150 8.52 3.71 -1.70
C TRP A 150 7.54 2.83 -0.93
N SER A 151 7.84 1.53 -0.80
CA SER A 151 7.18 0.69 0.18
C SER A 151 8.04 0.64 1.45
N THR A 152 7.50 1.09 2.57
CA THR A 152 8.24 1.25 3.81
C THR A 152 7.37 1.00 5.05
N HIS A 153 8.00 0.50 6.13
CA HIS A 153 7.43 0.46 7.47
C HIS A 153 8.03 1.55 8.38
N ARG A 154 8.99 2.32 7.85
CA ARG A 154 9.67 3.41 8.57
C ARG A 154 9.14 4.77 8.10
N PRO A 155 8.44 5.51 8.95
CA PRO A 155 7.90 6.83 8.58
C PRO A 155 8.99 7.84 8.24
N GLU A 156 10.22 7.65 8.73
CA GLU A 156 11.37 8.48 8.35
C GLU A 156 11.64 8.45 6.84
N THR A 157 11.30 7.35 6.15
CA THR A 157 11.41 7.25 4.69
C THR A 157 10.60 8.35 4.00
N VAL A 158 9.38 8.59 4.45
CA VAL A 158 8.50 9.64 3.91
C VAL A 158 9.13 11.00 4.11
N VAL A 159 9.57 11.31 5.35
CA VAL A 159 10.16 12.59 5.71
C VAL A 159 11.45 12.85 4.92
N VAL A 160 12.35 11.87 4.87
CA VAL A 160 13.62 11.96 4.14
C VAL A 160 13.39 12.14 2.64
N SER A 161 12.49 11.35 2.07
CA SER A 161 12.19 11.39 0.64
C SER A 161 11.58 12.74 0.21
N ASP A 162 10.65 13.28 1.00
CA ASP A 162 10.05 14.59 0.74
C ASP A 162 11.09 15.72 0.86
N ARG A 163 11.91 15.71 1.92
CA ARG A 163 12.98 16.72 2.14
C ARG A 163 14.05 16.68 1.04
N ALA A 164 14.43 15.50 0.62
CA ALA A 164 15.42 15.31 -0.43
C ALA A 164 14.87 15.55 -1.85
N GLY A 165 13.56 15.71 -2.00
CA GLY A 165 12.90 15.94 -3.29
C GLY A 165 12.99 14.75 -4.24
N TYR A 166 12.94 13.52 -3.74
CA TYR A 166 13.02 12.32 -4.58
C TYR A 166 11.84 12.19 -5.54
N ASP A 167 12.13 11.75 -6.76
CA ASP A 167 11.13 11.48 -7.81
C ASP A 167 10.37 10.18 -7.50
N CYS A 168 9.44 10.24 -6.55
CA CYS A 168 8.52 9.15 -6.24
C CYS A 168 7.08 9.63 -6.27
N ALA A 169 6.17 8.77 -6.73
CA ALA A 169 4.76 9.10 -6.88
C ALA A 169 3.95 8.96 -5.58
N GLY A 170 4.47 8.25 -4.58
CA GLY A 170 3.80 8.01 -3.32
C GLY A 170 4.53 7.03 -2.42
N TYR A 171 3.88 6.68 -1.32
CA TYR A 171 4.42 5.86 -0.26
C TYR A 171 3.46 4.76 0.14
N VAL A 172 3.97 3.56 0.46
CA VAL A 172 3.25 2.58 1.28
C VAL A 172 3.66 2.78 2.71
N GLN A 173 2.68 2.92 3.62
CA GLN A 173 2.94 3.12 5.04
C GLN A 173 1.97 2.31 5.90
N ILE A 174 2.44 1.76 7.03
CA ILE A 174 1.57 1.09 8.00
C ILE A 174 0.73 2.14 8.71
N PHE A 175 -0.59 1.93 8.80
CA PHE A 175 -1.44 2.79 9.59
C PHE A 175 -2.64 2.05 10.16
N ASN A 176 -2.76 1.98 11.49
CA ASN A 176 -3.88 1.35 12.19
C ASN A 176 -4.03 1.91 13.61
N SER A 177 -5.21 1.73 14.19
CA SER A 177 -5.58 2.33 15.49
C SER A 177 -4.84 1.76 16.70
N ILE A 178 -4.20 0.61 16.58
CA ILE A 178 -3.52 -0.06 17.71
C ILE A 178 -1.99 -0.03 17.61
N GLY A 179 -1.42 0.66 16.60
CA GLY A 179 0.02 0.71 16.37
C GLY A 179 0.64 -0.63 15.96
N PHE A 180 -0.15 -1.56 15.42
CA PHE A 180 0.37 -2.87 15.00
C PHE A 180 1.43 -2.73 13.93
N LEU A 181 2.66 -3.16 14.24
CA LEU A 181 3.86 -3.05 13.42
C LEU A 181 4.26 -1.61 13.04
N CYS A 182 3.65 -0.59 13.64
CA CYS A 182 4.11 0.79 13.50
C CYS A 182 5.44 1.00 14.24
N ALA A 183 6.35 1.75 13.63
CA ALA A 183 7.63 2.07 14.23
C ALA A 183 7.55 3.20 15.27
N ILE A 184 6.48 3.98 15.21
CA ILE A 184 6.17 5.11 16.12
C ILE A 184 4.70 5.06 16.53
N GLU A 185 4.29 5.94 17.46
CA GLU A 185 2.91 6.02 17.90
C GLU A 185 1.98 6.45 16.74
N THR A 186 0.78 5.92 16.75
CA THR A 186 -0.22 6.09 15.69
C THR A 186 -0.51 7.55 15.34
N ASP A 187 -0.54 8.46 16.34
CA ASP A 187 -0.77 9.89 16.08
C ASP A 187 0.41 10.56 15.37
N TRP A 188 1.64 10.11 15.60
CA TRP A 188 2.81 10.57 14.85
C TRP A 188 2.81 10.05 13.42
N GLU A 189 2.43 8.79 13.24
CA GLU A 189 2.24 8.20 11.91
C GLU A 189 1.21 9.00 11.11
N ARG A 190 0.07 9.32 11.73
CA ARG A 190 -0.97 10.17 11.12
C ARG A 190 -0.41 11.52 10.68
N ASN A 191 0.39 12.19 11.52
CA ASN A 191 0.97 13.48 11.16
C ASN A 191 1.87 13.41 9.94
N ILE A 192 2.66 12.35 9.83
CA ILE A 192 3.55 12.15 8.68
C ILE A 192 2.72 11.88 7.42
N ILE A 193 1.68 11.02 7.53
CA ILE A 193 0.76 10.74 6.43
C ILE A 193 0.06 12.03 5.97
N GLN A 194 -0.46 12.83 6.88
CA GLN A 194 -1.14 14.09 6.55
C GLN A 194 -0.18 15.17 6.07
N GLY A 195 1.06 15.16 6.55
CA GLY A 195 2.08 16.17 6.25
C GLY A 195 2.72 16.02 4.86
N THR A 196 2.75 14.83 4.26
CA THR A 196 3.30 14.65 2.92
C THR A 196 2.33 15.16 1.85
N PRO A 197 2.82 15.85 0.79
CA PRO A 197 1.96 16.26 -0.33
C PRO A 197 1.63 15.10 -1.27
N LYS A 198 2.32 13.96 -1.16
CA LYS A 198 2.17 12.80 -2.03
C LYS A 198 1.12 11.82 -1.47
N PRO A 199 0.45 11.04 -2.33
CA PRO A 199 -0.44 9.97 -1.89
C PRO A 199 0.25 8.93 -1.02
N VAL A 200 -0.45 8.47 0.00
CA VAL A 200 -0.03 7.34 0.85
C VAL A 200 -0.99 6.17 0.66
N VAL A 201 -0.44 5.01 0.42
CA VAL A 201 -1.12 3.72 0.40
C VAL A 201 -1.03 3.15 1.81
N SER A 202 -2.08 3.30 2.61
CA SER A 202 -2.13 2.81 3.99
C SER A 202 -2.35 1.32 4.02
N ILE A 203 -1.42 0.57 4.63
CA ILE A 203 -1.49 -0.88 4.78
C ILE A 203 -1.77 -1.28 6.22
N LYS A 204 -2.26 -2.52 6.42
CA LYS A 204 -2.56 -3.13 7.73
C LYS A 204 -3.61 -2.37 8.57
N PRO A 205 -4.67 -1.77 7.99
CA PRO A 205 -5.68 -1.04 8.73
C PRO A 205 -6.43 -1.91 9.74
N LEU A 206 -6.54 -3.21 9.46
CA LEU A 206 -7.21 -4.20 10.32
C LEU A 206 -6.24 -4.92 11.29
N GLY A 207 -4.97 -4.46 11.40
CA GLY A 207 -3.99 -5.06 12.31
C GLY A 207 -3.79 -6.57 12.11
N ALA A 208 -3.85 -7.08 10.87
CA ALA A 208 -3.82 -8.51 10.54
C ALA A 208 -4.95 -9.31 11.23
N GLY A 209 -6.16 -8.78 11.21
CA GLY A 209 -7.36 -9.40 11.78
C GLY A 209 -7.53 -9.20 13.29
N ARG A 210 -6.80 -8.26 13.90
CA ARG A 210 -6.95 -7.86 15.31
C ARG A 210 -8.00 -6.77 15.52
N ILE A 211 -8.37 -6.08 14.46
CA ILE A 211 -9.32 -4.97 14.46
C ILE A 211 -10.46 -5.32 13.50
N MET A 212 -11.70 -5.15 13.95
CA MET A 212 -12.88 -5.37 13.12
C MET A 212 -12.96 -4.31 12.02
N PRO A 213 -13.42 -4.66 10.79
CA PRO A 213 -13.45 -3.77 9.65
C PRO A 213 -14.10 -2.39 9.90
N PRO A 214 -15.26 -2.26 10.58
CA PRO A 214 -15.85 -0.94 10.84
C PRO A 214 -14.93 -0.04 11.67
N THR A 215 -14.25 -0.60 12.67
CA THR A 215 -13.32 0.15 13.53
C THR A 215 -12.05 0.52 12.77
N GLY A 216 -11.43 -0.44 12.07
CA GLY A 216 -10.16 -0.23 11.38
C GLY A 216 -10.29 0.70 10.18
N LEU A 217 -11.26 0.47 9.31
CA LEU A 217 -11.51 1.31 8.14
C LEU A 217 -12.03 2.68 8.54
N GLY A 218 -12.94 2.76 9.53
CA GLY A 218 -13.43 4.02 10.07
C GLY A 218 -12.29 4.88 10.62
N PHE A 219 -11.38 4.29 11.42
CA PHE A 219 -10.21 4.98 11.93
C PHE A 219 -9.31 5.49 10.81
N VAL A 220 -8.94 4.62 9.85
CA VAL A 220 -7.97 5.00 8.80
C VAL A 220 -8.56 6.09 7.91
N TYR A 221 -9.76 5.91 7.36
CA TYR A 221 -10.36 6.91 6.47
C TYR A 221 -10.65 8.27 7.13
N SER A 222 -10.88 8.30 8.45
CA SER A 222 -11.02 9.55 9.20
C SER A 222 -9.70 10.29 9.44
N ASN A 223 -8.55 9.64 9.19
CA ASN A 223 -7.24 10.17 9.53
C ASN A 223 -6.25 10.26 8.37
N ILE A 224 -6.61 9.81 7.17
CA ILE A 224 -5.80 9.96 5.95
C ILE A 224 -6.34 11.10 5.08
N LYS A 225 -5.53 11.53 4.08
CA LYS A 225 -5.92 12.59 3.14
C LYS A 225 -6.93 12.07 2.09
N PRO A 226 -7.70 12.95 1.45
CA PRO A 226 -8.57 12.57 0.33
C PRO A 226 -7.83 11.93 -0.85
N ILE A 227 -6.54 12.21 -1.01
CA ILE A 227 -5.68 11.65 -2.07
C ILE A 227 -5.08 10.30 -1.72
N ASP A 228 -5.24 9.84 -0.48
CA ASP A 228 -4.66 8.57 -0.02
C ASP A 228 -5.60 7.38 -0.31
N THR A 229 -5.04 6.18 -0.31
CA THR A 229 -5.78 4.93 -0.48
C THR A 229 -5.44 3.92 0.61
N VAL A 230 -6.24 2.89 0.75
CA VAL A 230 -6.11 1.84 1.77
C VAL A 230 -6.00 0.47 1.11
N VAL A 231 -5.14 -0.40 1.63
CA VAL A 231 -5.01 -1.79 1.18
C VAL A 231 -5.48 -2.73 2.27
N ILE A 232 -6.38 -3.65 1.93
CA ILE A 232 -6.79 -4.75 2.82
C ILE A 232 -6.72 -6.10 2.09
N GLY A 233 -6.36 -7.15 2.84
CA GLY A 233 -6.48 -8.53 2.38
C GLY A 233 -7.88 -9.06 2.69
N MET A 234 -8.55 -9.59 1.69
CA MET A 234 -9.86 -10.21 1.80
C MET A 234 -9.74 -11.71 1.52
N MET A 235 -10.32 -12.56 2.36
CA MET A 235 -10.16 -14.02 2.25
C MET A 235 -11.30 -14.72 1.51
N SER A 236 -12.38 -13.99 1.23
CA SER A 236 -13.53 -14.52 0.51
C SER A 236 -14.30 -13.41 -0.20
N VAL A 237 -15.21 -13.76 -1.10
CA VAL A 237 -16.14 -12.82 -1.73
C VAL A 237 -17.04 -12.16 -0.66
N GLN A 238 -17.44 -12.91 0.38
CA GLN A 238 -18.27 -12.36 1.46
C GLN A 238 -17.54 -11.30 2.28
N GLU A 239 -16.24 -11.53 2.61
CA GLU A 239 -15.43 -10.49 3.25
C GLU A 239 -15.24 -9.28 2.34
N ALA A 240 -15.01 -9.50 1.04
CA ALA A 240 -14.87 -8.42 0.07
C ALA A 240 -16.15 -7.58 -0.02
N GLU A 241 -17.34 -8.19 -0.04
CA GLU A 241 -18.62 -7.50 -0.03
C GLU A 241 -18.80 -6.62 1.20
N GLU A 242 -18.51 -7.17 2.38
CA GLU A 242 -18.63 -6.45 3.65
C GLU A 242 -17.64 -5.30 3.72
N ASP A 243 -16.37 -5.54 3.46
CA ASP A 243 -15.30 -4.56 3.56
C ASP A 243 -15.44 -3.41 2.57
N ILE A 244 -15.83 -3.70 1.31
CA ILE A 244 -16.09 -2.68 0.28
C ILE A 244 -17.25 -1.78 0.69
N ARG A 245 -18.33 -2.36 1.22
CA ARG A 245 -19.49 -1.59 1.71
C ARG A 245 -19.10 -0.67 2.87
N ILE A 246 -18.34 -1.19 3.84
CA ILE A 246 -17.85 -0.41 4.99
C ILE A 246 -16.90 0.69 4.53
N ALA A 247 -15.93 0.38 3.65
CA ALA A 247 -14.98 1.36 3.14
C ALA A 247 -15.69 2.51 2.43
N ARG A 248 -16.69 2.22 1.58
CA ARG A 248 -17.49 3.23 0.88
C ARG A 248 -18.17 4.19 1.87
N GLN A 249 -18.82 3.65 2.91
CA GLN A 249 -19.43 4.47 3.96
C GLN A 249 -18.41 5.33 4.71
N CYS A 250 -17.25 4.75 5.06
CA CYS A 250 -16.19 5.48 5.75
C CYS A 250 -15.62 6.62 4.90
N ILE A 251 -15.44 6.42 3.60
CA ILE A 251 -14.99 7.46 2.67
C ILE A 251 -16.01 8.59 2.59
N GLU A 252 -17.30 8.29 2.47
CA GLU A 252 -18.36 9.28 2.44
C GLU A 252 -18.45 10.12 3.72
N GLN A 253 -18.21 9.49 4.87
CA GLN A 253 -18.22 10.15 6.18
C GLN A 253 -16.96 10.96 6.45
N SER A 254 -15.79 10.52 5.97
CA SER A 254 -14.50 11.18 6.20
C SER A 254 -14.37 12.56 5.55
N CYS A 255 -15.27 12.91 4.61
CA CYS A 255 -15.36 14.25 4.07
C CYS A 255 -15.77 15.32 5.11
N ARG A 256 -16.03 14.91 6.37
CA ARG A 256 -16.47 15.77 7.49
C ARG A 256 -15.48 15.75 8.67
N GLY A 257 -14.17 15.61 8.41
CA GLY A 257 -13.14 15.45 9.43
C GLY A 257 -13.18 16.48 10.59
N PRO A 258 -12.60 16.16 11.76
CA PRO A 258 -12.61 17.04 12.92
C PRO A 258 -11.78 18.30 12.68
N GLU A 259 -12.29 19.46 13.08
CA GLU A 259 -11.62 20.77 12.98
C GLU A 259 -10.59 21.04 14.08
N VAL A 260 -10.16 20.03 14.85
CA VAL A 260 -9.27 20.22 16.01
C VAL A 260 -7.84 19.81 15.70
N GLU A 261 -6.92 20.77 15.71
CA GLU A 261 -5.48 20.55 15.67
C GLU A 261 -4.93 20.16 17.06
N LEU A 262 -4.20 19.04 17.11
CA LEU A 262 -3.44 18.67 18.30
C LEU A 262 -2.06 19.32 18.29
N GLN A 263 -1.69 19.94 19.42
CA GLN A 263 -0.34 20.45 19.62
C GLN A 263 0.57 19.35 20.18
N TYR A 264 1.66 19.07 19.46
CA TYR A 264 2.61 18.03 19.84
C TYR A 264 3.76 18.55 20.69
N THR A 265 4.27 17.71 21.57
CA THR A 265 5.44 18.03 22.40
C THR A 265 6.72 18.11 21.56
N ARG A 266 7.75 18.80 22.07
CA ARG A 266 9.05 18.98 21.38
C ARG A 266 9.87 17.69 21.26
N SER A 267 9.52 16.62 21.98
CA SER A 267 10.29 15.36 22.03
C SER A 267 10.46 14.64 20.69
N LYS A 268 9.61 14.95 19.71
CA LYS A 268 9.68 14.39 18.34
C LYS A 268 9.89 15.47 17.27
N ALA A 269 10.61 16.53 17.59
CA ALA A 269 10.86 17.65 16.68
C ALA A 269 11.47 17.24 15.34
N ALA A 270 12.28 16.15 15.30
CA ALA A 270 12.86 15.63 14.06
C ALA A 270 11.84 15.13 13.03
N LEU A 271 10.61 14.81 13.47
CA LEU A 271 9.52 14.36 12.61
C LEU A 271 8.56 15.50 12.20
N LYS A 272 8.80 16.74 12.68
CA LYS A 272 8.02 17.90 12.24
C LYS A 272 8.58 18.42 10.92
N LYS A 273 7.70 18.82 10.02
CA LYS A 273 8.07 19.71 8.92
C LYS A 273 8.39 21.09 9.52
N ASP A 274 9.55 21.64 9.18
CA ASP A 274 9.85 23.07 9.34
C ASP A 274 9.05 23.87 8.32
#